data_5de0b28a1e8b00255b56a135d42277f6
#
_entry.id   5de0b28a1e8b00255b56a135d42277f6
#
_cell.length_a   1.000
_cell.length_b   1.000
_cell.length_c   1.000
_cell.angle_alpha   90.00
_cell.angle_beta   90.00
_cell.angle_gamma   90.00
#
_symmetry.space_group_name_H-M   'P 1'
#
loop_
_entity.id
_entity.type
_entity.pdbx_description
1 polymer ?
#
loop_
_entity_poly.entity_id
_entity_poly.type
_entity_poly.pdbx_seq_one_letter_code
_entity_poly.pdbx_strand_id
1 'polypeptide(L)'
;MNNKYCGTVADFQPVSEDQSRVVLMYGMNSTEGENAEWYQLNFYKKQGKPTFEQAKAAIIADINERITAQIVGGMTFENKPVWLSIENQINFTTASAPCRLKIGEETDGTPVYHDFETKAALKAFNDACLAWKDQCLEAGRAEKESIDWTPYAEALQPVTDGE
;
A
#
# COMPACT_ATOMS: atom_id res chain seq x y z
N MET A 1 -2.66 6.83 6.87
CA MET A 1 -1.56 6.86 7.88
C MET A 1 -0.89 5.51 7.82
N ASN A 2 0.43 5.41 7.66
CA ASN A 2 1.14 4.13 7.67
C ASN A 2 1.08 3.55 9.09
N ASN A 3 0.21 2.55 9.29
CA ASN A 3 0.07 1.82 10.55
C ASN A 3 1.11 0.68 10.65
N LYS A 4 2.35 0.94 10.22
CA LYS A 4 3.44 -0.03 10.28
C LYS A 4 4.06 0.00 11.68
N TYR A 5 4.22 -1.17 12.27
CA TYR A 5 4.75 -1.38 13.61
C TYR A 5 5.98 -2.27 13.54
N CYS A 6 6.86 -2.13 14.52
CA CYS A 6 8.05 -2.94 14.69
C CYS A 6 8.01 -3.60 16.07
N GLY A 7 8.45 -4.85 16.14
CA GLY A 7 8.53 -5.64 17.38
C GLY A 7 9.26 -6.94 17.12
N THR A 8 8.98 -7.95 17.91
CA THR A 8 9.51 -9.31 17.71
C THR A 8 8.47 -10.18 17.01
N VAL A 9 8.89 -11.29 16.42
CA VAL A 9 7.98 -12.29 15.83
C VAL A 9 6.96 -12.77 16.88
N ALA A 10 7.37 -12.86 18.15
CA ALA A 10 6.50 -13.27 19.26
C ALA A 10 5.39 -12.23 19.58
N ASP A 11 5.60 -10.95 19.24
CA ASP A 11 4.62 -9.89 19.49
C ASP A 11 3.52 -9.88 18.42
N PHE A 12 3.74 -10.56 17.29
CA PHE A 12 2.75 -10.63 16.22
C PHE A 12 1.62 -11.59 16.58
N GLN A 13 0.43 -11.05 16.73
CA GLN A 13 -0.81 -11.78 16.95
C GLN A 13 -1.85 -11.30 15.93
N PRO A 14 -2.29 -12.16 14.98
CA PRO A 14 -3.25 -11.76 13.95
C PRO A 14 -4.48 -11.03 14.48
N VAL A 15 -5.00 -11.47 15.63
CA VAL A 15 -6.07 -10.79 16.35
C VAL A 15 -5.69 -10.67 17.82
N SER A 16 -5.63 -9.44 18.31
CA SER A 16 -5.44 -9.13 19.73
C SER A 16 -6.62 -8.30 20.23
N GLU A 17 -7.04 -8.50 21.47
CA GLU A 17 -8.22 -7.86 22.05
C GLU A 17 -7.90 -7.32 23.44
N ASP A 18 -8.22 -6.05 23.68
CA ASP A 18 -8.20 -5.43 24.99
C ASP A 18 -9.61 -4.97 25.41
N GLN A 19 -9.74 -4.26 26.54
CA GLN A 19 -11.05 -3.79 27.04
C GLN A 19 -11.76 -2.82 26.10
N SER A 20 -11.00 -2.11 25.23
CA SER A 20 -11.51 -0.99 24.44
C SER A 20 -11.56 -1.26 22.95
N ARG A 21 -10.75 -2.20 22.44
CA ARG A 21 -10.56 -2.40 21.01
C ARG A 21 -10.20 -3.85 20.66
N VAL A 22 -10.42 -4.18 19.39
CA VAL A 22 -9.84 -5.33 18.70
C VAL A 22 -8.76 -4.79 17.77
N VAL A 23 -7.56 -5.36 17.84
CA VAL A 23 -6.41 -5.03 16.99
C VAL A 23 -6.21 -6.16 16.00
N LEU A 24 -6.21 -5.85 14.72
CA LEU A 24 -5.86 -6.78 13.64
C LEU A 24 -4.42 -6.51 13.23
N MET A 25 -3.56 -7.53 13.24
CA MET A 25 -2.17 -7.46 12.77
C MET A 25 -2.03 -8.33 11.52
N TYR A 26 -1.37 -7.83 10.48
CA TYR A 26 -1.22 -8.54 9.22
C TYR A 26 0.05 -8.10 8.46
N GLY A 27 0.44 -8.86 7.44
CA GLY A 27 1.60 -8.54 6.59
C GLY A 27 2.91 -8.58 7.38
N MET A 28 3.06 -9.58 8.26
CA MET A 28 4.30 -9.75 9.02
C MET A 28 5.47 -10.03 8.08
N ASN A 29 6.52 -9.25 8.23
CA ASN A 29 7.79 -9.46 7.56
C ASN A 29 8.91 -9.56 8.61
N SER A 30 9.55 -10.72 8.68
CA SER A 30 10.71 -10.92 9.56
C SER A 30 11.91 -10.15 9.02
N THR A 31 12.57 -9.40 9.87
CA THR A 31 13.83 -8.71 9.61
C THR A 31 15.01 -9.49 10.20
N GLU A 32 16.09 -8.85 10.59
CA GLU A 32 17.23 -9.54 11.19
C GLU A 32 16.91 -10.10 12.59
N GLY A 33 17.21 -11.39 12.81
CA GLY A 33 17.02 -12.07 14.10
C GLY A 33 15.56 -12.31 14.42
N GLU A 34 15.13 -11.98 15.65
CA GLU A 34 13.75 -12.13 16.12
C GLU A 34 12.86 -10.92 15.79
N ASN A 35 13.41 -9.89 15.13
CA ASN A 35 12.67 -8.68 14.79
C ASN A 35 11.70 -8.92 13.66
N ALA A 36 10.55 -8.26 13.72
CA ALA A 36 9.53 -8.29 12.68
C ALA A 36 8.83 -6.93 12.54
N GLU A 37 8.28 -6.70 11.38
CA GLU A 37 7.43 -5.55 11.07
C GLU A 37 6.08 -6.06 10.61
N TRP A 38 5.01 -5.34 10.94
CA TRP A 38 3.64 -5.66 10.49
C TRP A 38 2.77 -4.41 10.43
N TYR A 39 1.57 -4.54 9.91
CA TYR A 39 0.55 -3.49 9.91
C TYR A 39 -0.52 -3.77 10.96
N GLN A 40 -1.15 -2.70 11.49
CA GLN A 40 -2.22 -2.82 12.49
C GLN A 40 -3.44 -1.99 12.11
N LEU A 41 -4.62 -2.56 12.33
CA LEU A 41 -5.90 -1.88 12.28
C LEU A 41 -6.61 -2.00 13.64
N ASN A 42 -7.25 -0.92 14.08
CA ASN A 42 -7.94 -0.86 15.36
C ASN A 42 -9.44 -0.73 15.16
N PHE A 43 -10.21 -1.62 15.77
CA PHE A 43 -11.67 -1.55 15.85
C PHE A 43 -12.07 -1.26 17.28
N TYR A 44 -12.71 -0.13 17.53
CA TYR A 44 -13.14 0.25 18.86
C TYR A 44 -14.44 -0.47 19.25
N LYS A 45 -14.46 -1.14 20.40
CA LYS A 45 -15.61 -1.93 20.89
C LYS A 45 -16.91 -1.15 21.07
N LYS A 46 -16.82 0.18 21.20
CA LYS A 46 -18.01 1.06 21.19
C LYS A 46 -18.84 0.94 19.91
N GLN A 47 -18.25 0.48 18.81
CA GLN A 47 -18.88 0.26 17.51
C GLN A 47 -19.25 -1.22 17.29
N GLY A 48 -19.04 -2.08 18.29
CA GLY A 48 -19.16 -3.53 18.19
C GLY A 48 -17.85 -4.22 17.79
N LYS A 49 -17.75 -5.51 18.12
CA LYS A 49 -16.65 -6.37 17.64
C LYS A 49 -16.83 -6.60 16.14
N PRO A 50 -15.79 -6.44 15.31
CA PRO A 50 -15.91 -6.67 13.87
C PRO A 50 -16.21 -8.15 13.60
N THR A 51 -17.00 -8.42 12.58
CA THR A 51 -17.11 -9.77 12.01
C THR A 51 -15.85 -10.10 11.21
N PHE A 52 -15.63 -11.38 10.93
CA PHE A 52 -14.53 -11.82 10.05
C PHE A 52 -14.56 -11.10 8.68
N GLU A 53 -15.73 -10.98 8.06
CA GLU A 53 -15.85 -10.31 6.76
C GLU A 53 -15.53 -8.82 6.83
N GLN A 54 -15.91 -8.15 7.92
CA GLN A 54 -15.53 -6.75 8.15
C GLN A 54 -14.03 -6.59 8.37
N ALA A 55 -13.40 -7.48 9.13
CA ALA A 55 -11.96 -7.50 9.36
C ALA A 55 -11.18 -7.73 8.06
N LYS A 56 -11.59 -8.73 7.28
CA LYS A 56 -11.03 -9.05 5.98
C LYS A 56 -11.14 -7.88 5.00
N ALA A 57 -12.32 -7.28 4.90
CA ALA A 57 -12.55 -6.12 4.03
C ALA A 57 -11.67 -4.92 4.43
N ALA A 58 -11.49 -4.66 5.72
CA ALA A 58 -10.67 -3.58 6.23
C ALA A 58 -9.18 -3.79 5.94
N ILE A 59 -8.65 -5.00 6.13
CA ILE A 59 -7.26 -5.34 5.79
C ILE A 59 -7.02 -5.17 4.28
N ILE A 60 -7.92 -5.68 3.44
CA ILE A 60 -7.81 -5.54 1.97
C ILE A 60 -7.86 -4.07 1.56
N ALA A 61 -8.73 -3.26 2.20
CA ALA A 61 -8.83 -1.83 1.91
C ALA A 61 -7.55 -1.08 2.27
N ASP A 62 -6.93 -1.38 3.42
CA ASP A 62 -5.67 -0.76 3.84
C ASP A 62 -4.52 -1.14 2.89
N ILE A 63 -4.41 -2.40 2.46
CA ILE A 63 -3.43 -2.81 1.45
C ILE A 63 -3.65 -2.00 0.15
N ASN A 64 -4.89 -1.89 -0.33
CA ASN A 64 -5.21 -1.14 -1.54
C ASN A 64 -4.84 0.35 -1.42
N GLU A 65 -5.11 0.97 -0.27
CA GLU A 65 -4.76 2.37 0.00
C GLU A 65 -3.24 2.56 -0.03
N ARG A 66 -2.47 1.68 0.62
CA ARG A 66 -1.00 1.73 0.62
C ARG A 66 -0.42 1.56 -0.79
N ILE A 67 -0.93 0.61 -1.56
CA ILE A 67 -0.49 0.41 -2.95
C ILE A 67 -0.84 1.62 -3.82
N THR A 68 -2.03 2.19 -3.65
CA THR A 68 -2.42 3.42 -4.34
C THR A 68 -1.49 4.58 -3.99
N ALA A 69 -1.18 4.76 -2.70
CA ALA A 69 -0.24 5.78 -2.24
C ALA A 69 1.17 5.57 -2.81
N GLN A 70 1.64 4.31 -2.90
CA GLN A 70 2.93 3.97 -3.49
C GLN A 70 2.97 4.29 -4.99
N ILE A 71 1.92 3.96 -5.74
CA ILE A 71 1.81 4.31 -7.16
C ILE A 71 1.86 5.83 -7.34
N VAL A 72 1.02 6.57 -6.61
CA VAL A 72 0.91 8.03 -6.69
C VAL A 72 2.19 8.73 -6.24
N GLY A 73 2.86 8.20 -5.19
CA GLY A 73 4.16 8.66 -4.72
C GLY A 73 5.24 8.57 -5.78
N GLY A 74 5.04 7.68 -6.76
CA GLY A 74 5.82 7.64 -7.98
C GLY A 74 7.16 6.90 -7.87
N MET A 75 8.05 7.22 -8.78
CA MET A 75 9.31 6.52 -8.99
C MET A 75 10.44 7.49 -9.30
N THR A 76 11.63 6.97 -9.56
CA THR A 76 12.75 7.74 -10.11
C THR A 76 12.96 7.36 -11.58
N PHE A 77 13.07 8.37 -12.45
CA PHE A 77 13.43 8.21 -13.86
C PHE A 77 14.64 9.11 -14.18
N GLU A 78 15.73 8.53 -14.68
CA GLU A 78 16.98 9.24 -14.96
C GLU A 78 17.45 10.13 -13.79
N ASN A 79 17.44 9.58 -12.58
CA ASN A 79 17.75 10.25 -11.31
C ASN A 79 16.86 11.46 -10.95
N LYS A 80 15.69 11.58 -11.57
CA LYS A 80 14.68 12.60 -11.26
C LYS A 80 13.46 11.98 -10.61
N PRO A 81 12.85 12.63 -9.60
CA PRO A 81 11.59 12.17 -9.03
C PRO A 81 10.45 12.31 -10.04
N VAL A 82 9.63 11.27 -10.14
CA VAL A 82 8.43 11.24 -11.00
C VAL A 82 7.22 10.94 -10.14
N TRP A 83 6.26 11.83 -10.11
CA TRP A 83 4.99 11.63 -9.41
C TRP A 83 3.91 11.12 -10.36
N LEU A 84 3.22 10.07 -9.94
CA LEU A 84 2.18 9.42 -10.73
C LEU A 84 0.78 9.74 -10.18
N SER A 85 0.51 11.01 -9.86
CA SER A 85 -0.85 11.47 -9.62
C SER A 85 -1.74 11.18 -10.84
N ILE A 86 -3.04 11.09 -10.65
CA ILE A 86 -3.99 10.83 -11.76
C ILE A 86 -3.82 11.88 -12.87
N GLU A 87 -3.65 13.16 -12.51
CA GLU A 87 -3.41 14.24 -13.45
C GLU A 87 -2.12 14.03 -14.26
N ASN A 88 -1.02 13.69 -13.59
CA ASN A 88 0.25 13.43 -14.26
C ASN A 88 0.17 12.20 -15.19
N GLN A 89 -0.49 11.12 -14.79
CA GLN A 89 -0.68 9.95 -15.63
C GLN A 89 -1.43 10.30 -16.92
N ILE A 90 -2.46 11.16 -16.85
CA ILE A 90 -3.18 11.66 -18.02
C ILE A 90 -2.26 12.52 -18.87
N ASN A 91 -1.56 13.50 -18.29
CA ASN A 91 -0.66 14.38 -19.00
C ASN A 91 0.45 13.63 -19.74
N PHE A 92 1.04 12.62 -19.10
CA PHE A 92 2.11 11.80 -19.68
C PHE A 92 1.61 10.98 -20.89
N THR A 93 0.42 10.37 -20.77
CA THR A 93 -0.14 9.51 -21.82
C THR A 93 -0.71 10.28 -23.00
N THR A 94 -1.12 11.54 -22.80
CA THR A 94 -1.68 12.40 -23.85
C THR A 94 -0.65 13.31 -24.54
N ALA A 95 0.55 13.42 -23.96
CA ALA A 95 1.63 14.25 -24.50
C ALA A 95 2.15 13.72 -25.85
N SER A 96 2.69 14.62 -26.65
CA SER A 96 3.35 14.30 -27.92
C SER A 96 4.70 14.99 -28.00
N ALA A 97 5.74 14.21 -28.32
CA ALA A 97 7.09 14.75 -28.49
C ALA A 97 7.26 15.47 -29.85
N PRO A 98 8.09 16.54 -29.92
CA PRO A 98 8.88 17.08 -28.80
C PRO A 98 8.01 17.83 -27.79
N CYS A 99 8.27 17.63 -26.48
CA CYS A 99 7.56 18.32 -25.42
C CYS A 99 8.39 18.42 -24.13
N ARG A 100 8.02 19.37 -23.27
CA ARG A 100 8.53 19.50 -21.92
C ARG A 100 7.41 19.22 -20.92
N LEU A 101 7.61 18.26 -20.02
CA LEU A 101 6.63 17.90 -19.01
C LEU A 101 7.15 18.19 -17.61
N LYS A 102 6.27 18.66 -16.73
CA LYS A 102 6.51 18.58 -15.27
C LYS A 102 6.30 17.14 -14.86
N ILE A 103 7.35 16.45 -14.43
CA ILE A 103 7.30 15.05 -14.08
C ILE A 103 7.21 14.80 -12.57
N GLY A 104 7.60 15.77 -11.74
CA GLY A 104 7.58 15.65 -10.28
C GLY A 104 7.98 16.94 -9.60
N GLU A 105 8.38 16.81 -8.34
CA GLU A 105 8.93 17.91 -7.53
C GLU A 105 10.07 17.38 -6.66
N GLU A 106 11.04 18.22 -6.37
CA GLU A 106 12.06 17.96 -5.36
C GLU A 106 11.46 18.01 -3.93
N THR A 107 12.22 17.59 -2.95
CA THR A 107 11.79 17.57 -1.54
C THR A 107 11.45 18.96 -0.98
N ASP A 108 11.97 20.04 -1.59
CA ASP A 108 11.67 21.43 -1.25
C ASP A 108 10.47 22.00 -2.01
N GLY A 109 9.80 21.18 -2.85
CA GLY A 109 8.65 21.58 -3.67
C GLY A 109 9.03 22.20 -5.01
N THR A 110 10.33 22.25 -5.37
CA THR A 110 10.77 22.75 -6.68
C THR A 110 10.26 21.83 -7.79
N PRO A 111 9.55 22.36 -8.83
CA PRO A 111 9.06 21.54 -9.93
C PRO A 111 10.21 20.92 -10.75
N VAL A 112 10.12 19.63 -11.02
CA VAL A 112 11.05 18.88 -11.86
C VAL A 112 10.47 18.74 -13.26
N TYR A 113 11.22 19.22 -14.26
CA TYR A 113 10.86 19.12 -15.66
C TYR A 113 11.78 18.16 -16.41
N HIS A 114 11.22 17.53 -17.46
CA HIS A 114 11.95 16.70 -18.40
C HIS A 114 11.57 17.05 -19.84
N ASP A 115 12.59 17.19 -20.70
CA ASP A 115 12.43 17.49 -22.12
C ASP A 115 12.48 16.17 -22.91
N PHE A 116 11.42 15.87 -23.66
CA PHE A 116 11.32 14.69 -24.52
C PHE A 116 11.44 15.12 -25.99
N GLU A 117 12.64 14.99 -26.54
CA GLU A 117 12.96 15.40 -27.92
C GLU A 117 12.33 14.45 -28.96
N THR A 118 12.12 13.19 -28.61
CA THR A 118 11.64 12.17 -29.55
C THR A 118 10.47 11.37 -29.00
N LYS A 119 9.65 10.84 -29.91
CA LYS A 119 8.57 9.91 -29.57
C LYS A 119 9.08 8.66 -28.85
N ALA A 120 10.28 8.18 -29.19
CA ALA A 120 10.90 7.02 -28.56
C ALA A 120 11.25 7.29 -27.09
N ALA A 121 11.82 8.46 -26.79
CA ALA A 121 12.14 8.86 -25.41
C ALA A 121 10.88 9.00 -24.56
N LEU A 122 9.86 9.67 -25.08
CA LEU A 122 8.55 9.81 -24.39
C LEU A 122 7.88 8.44 -24.17
N LYS A 123 7.96 7.55 -25.16
CA LYS A 123 7.45 6.18 -25.02
C LYS A 123 8.19 5.41 -23.94
N ALA A 124 9.52 5.47 -23.92
CA ALA A 124 10.32 4.77 -22.88
C ALA A 124 9.98 5.26 -21.47
N PHE A 125 9.74 6.57 -21.29
CA PHE A 125 9.28 7.13 -20.05
C PHE A 125 7.88 6.59 -19.64
N ASN A 126 6.93 6.59 -20.56
CA ASN A 126 5.59 6.05 -20.31
C ASN A 126 5.60 4.55 -20.00
N ASP A 127 6.43 3.77 -20.71
CA ASP A 127 6.62 2.35 -20.44
C ASP A 127 7.19 2.13 -19.02
N ALA A 128 8.15 2.96 -18.58
CA ALA A 128 8.71 2.90 -17.21
C ALA A 128 7.65 3.25 -16.15
N CYS A 129 6.81 4.26 -16.38
CA CYS A 129 5.70 4.61 -15.49
C CYS A 129 4.68 3.46 -15.37
N LEU A 130 4.36 2.81 -16.49
CA LEU A 130 3.46 1.66 -16.52
C LEU A 130 4.05 0.47 -15.75
N ALA A 131 5.33 0.14 -16.00
CA ALA A 131 6.04 -0.94 -15.33
C ALA A 131 6.08 -0.75 -13.80
N TRP A 132 6.32 0.49 -13.33
CA TRP A 132 6.25 0.82 -11.90
C TRP A 132 4.86 0.55 -11.32
N LYS A 133 3.80 1.01 -11.99
CA LYS A 133 2.43 0.77 -11.57
C LYS A 133 2.11 -0.72 -11.48
N ASP A 134 2.49 -1.49 -12.51
CA ASP A 134 2.26 -2.94 -12.55
C ASP A 134 3.02 -3.65 -11.42
N GLN A 135 4.26 -3.25 -11.13
CA GLN A 135 5.04 -3.77 -10.01
C GLN A 135 4.35 -3.50 -8.66
N CYS A 136 3.82 -2.30 -8.43
CA CYS A 136 3.09 -1.98 -7.21
C CYS A 136 1.81 -2.81 -7.07
N LEU A 137 1.05 -2.97 -8.15
CA LEU A 137 -0.18 -3.77 -8.16
C LEU A 137 0.10 -5.25 -7.89
N GLU A 138 1.18 -5.79 -8.49
CA GLU A 138 1.60 -7.17 -8.26
C GLU A 138 2.02 -7.40 -6.80
N ALA A 139 2.81 -6.47 -6.23
CA ALA A 139 3.18 -6.53 -4.82
C ALA A 139 1.96 -6.55 -3.89
N GLY A 140 0.96 -5.72 -4.18
CA GLY A 140 -0.28 -5.69 -3.40
C GLY A 140 -1.14 -6.95 -3.57
N ARG A 141 -1.13 -7.58 -4.74
CA ARG A 141 -1.77 -8.86 -4.96
C ARG A 141 -1.09 -9.97 -4.16
N ALA A 142 0.23 -10.08 -4.29
CA ALA A 142 1.02 -11.06 -3.56
C ALA A 142 0.86 -10.92 -2.04
N GLU A 143 0.83 -9.69 -1.51
CA GLU A 143 0.58 -9.45 -0.09
C GLU A 143 -0.79 -10.00 0.35
N LYS A 144 -1.87 -9.71 -0.40
CA LYS A 144 -3.22 -10.23 -0.09
C LYS A 144 -3.31 -11.75 -0.15
N GLU A 145 -2.64 -12.38 -1.11
CA GLU A 145 -2.61 -13.83 -1.28
C GLU A 145 -1.78 -14.53 -0.20
N SER A 146 -0.80 -13.85 0.39
CA SER A 146 0.06 -14.39 1.46
C SER A 146 -0.61 -14.43 2.84
N ILE A 147 -1.76 -13.77 3.02
CA ILE A 147 -2.43 -13.70 4.33
C ILE A 147 -3.10 -15.03 4.65
N ASP A 148 -2.68 -15.67 5.75
CA ASP A 148 -3.46 -16.75 6.36
C ASP A 148 -4.67 -16.16 7.09
N TRP A 149 -5.86 -16.44 6.58
CA TRP A 149 -7.11 -15.94 7.14
C TRP A 149 -7.67 -16.81 8.28
N THR A 150 -7.09 -17.99 8.52
CA THR A 150 -7.57 -18.93 9.54
C THR A 150 -7.64 -18.34 10.94
N PRO A 151 -6.55 -17.72 11.47
CA PRO A 151 -6.59 -17.19 12.83
C PRO A 151 -7.59 -16.03 13.00
N TYR A 152 -7.86 -15.26 11.92
CA TYR A 152 -8.86 -14.20 11.97
C TYR A 152 -10.30 -14.79 12.01
N ALA A 153 -10.55 -15.80 11.19
CA ALA A 153 -11.85 -16.47 11.15
C ALA A 153 -12.17 -17.13 12.51
N GLU A 154 -11.19 -17.79 13.13
CA GLU A 154 -11.34 -18.42 14.43
C GLU A 154 -11.62 -17.41 15.56
N ALA A 155 -10.81 -16.33 15.61
CA ALA A 155 -10.91 -15.32 16.67
C ALA A 155 -12.16 -14.42 16.56
N LEU A 156 -12.71 -14.25 15.36
CA LEU A 156 -13.85 -13.35 15.08
C LEU A 156 -15.18 -14.09 14.83
N GLN A 157 -15.25 -15.37 15.17
CA GLN A 157 -16.54 -16.08 15.15
C GLN A 157 -17.53 -15.41 16.10
N PRO A 158 -18.83 -15.35 15.74
CA PRO A 158 -19.84 -14.93 16.68
C PRO A 158 -19.82 -15.90 17.88
N VAL A 159 -19.82 -15.35 19.10
CA VAL A 159 -20.00 -16.15 20.29
C VAL A 159 -21.38 -16.79 20.14
N THR A 160 -21.45 -18.09 19.90
CA THR A 160 -22.69 -18.83 20.06
C THR A 160 -22.91 -18.90 21.56
N ASP A 161 -23.78 -18.03 22.09
CA ASP A 161 -24.30 -18.20 23.44
C ASP A 161 -24.89 -19.61 23.49
N GLY A 162 -24.18 -20.51 24.18
CA GLY A 162 -24.66 -21.87 24.40
C GLY A 162 -25.97 -21.79 25.16
N GLU A 163 -26.99 -22.41 24.59
CA GLU A 163 -28.24 -22.69 25.27
C GLU A 163 -28.03 -23.42 26.61
#